data_50bf9d2f2e3b5c79a8142c51ed634255
#
_entry.id   50bf9d2f2e3b5c79a8142c51ed634255
#
_cell.length_a   1.000
_cell.length_b   1.000
_cell.length_c   1.000
_cell.angle_alpha   90.00
_cell.angle_beta   90.00
_cell.angle_gamma   90.00
#
_symmetry.space_group_name_H-M   'P 1'
#
loop_
_entity.id
_entity.type
_entity.pdbx_description
1 polymer ?
#
loop_
_entity_poly.entity_id
_entity_poly.type
_entity_poly.pdbx_seq_one_letter_code
_entity_poly.pdbx_strand_id
1 'polypeptide(L)'
;EIIINHTSHETRVAVIEGGELSELYHEREKTIRLVDNIYKGKVLNVLPGMESAFVDIGSERAAFLHIDDILPENEIFGELPNNNGEQQKIGQLIKEGQDVLVQVSKGPIGTKGARITSHVSIPGRNLVYLPATKTLGVSRQINQEKERERLKEIVDRLRPENAGFIIRTVAEGHSEEDLHSDINYLVSIWDDIMEKYKTLPAPSLLHSDLNVIFRTIRDLFSADIRKLVVDDKSQFNKVRQF
;
A
#
# COMPACT_ATOMS: atom_id res chain seq x y z
N GLU A 1 16.47 18.94 -7.98
CA GLU A 1 15.27 19.72 -7.65
C GLU A 1 14.01 18.93 -7.99
N ILE A 2 12.93 19.16 -7.24
CA ILE A 2 11.61 18.61 -7.56
C ILE A 2 10.69 19.79 -7.90
N ILE A 3 9.99 19.71 -9.04
CA ILE A 3 9.06 20.74 -9.51
C ILE A 3 7.68 20.11 -9.65
N ILE A 4 6.70 20.68 -8.97
CA ILE A 4 5.30 20.23 -8.96
C ILE A 4 4.44 21.28 -9.65
N ASN A 5 3.77 20.87 -10.72
CA ASN A 5 2.75 21.63 -11.42
C ASN A 5 1.40 20.96 -11.20
N HIS A 6 0.46 21.68 -10.58
CA HIS A 6 -0.87 21.16 -10.25
C HIS A 6 -1.95 22.02 -10.88
N THR A 7 -2.87 21.39 -11.59
CA THR A 7 -4.08 22.01 -12.15
C THR A 7 -5.31 21.23 -11.72
N SER A 8 -6.51 21.76 -11.97
CA SER A 8 -7.78 21.05 -11.74
C SER A 8 -7.96 19.78 -12.60
N HIS A 9 -7.09 19.49 -13.54
CA HIS A 9 -7.22 18.36 -14.46
C HIS A 9 -6.09 17.35 -14.35
N GLU A 10 -4.90 17.79 -13.94
CA GLU A 10 -3.72 16.95 -13.87
C GLU A 10 -2.68 17.50 -12.92
N THR A 11 -1.86 16.60 -12.41
CA THR A 11 -0.67 16.90 -11.63
C THR A 11 0.55 16.33 -12.32
N ARG A 12 1.60 17.13 -12.47
CA ARG A 12 2.90 16.74 -12.99
C ARG A 12 3.97 16.96 -11.95
N VAL A 13 4.87 16.01 -11.79
CA VAL A 13 6.02 16.13 -10.91
C VAL A 13 7.26 15.82 -11.73
N ALA A 14 8.15 16.80 -11.85
CA ALA A 14 9.42 16.67 -12.55
C ALA A 14 10.57 16.60 -11.55
N VAL A 15 11.46 15.64 -11.72
CA VAL A 15 12.73 15.52 -11.01
C VAL A 15 13.84 16.04 -11.91
N ILE A 16 14.57 17.05 -11.44
CA ILE A 16 15.66 17.70 -12.15
C ILE A 16 16.99 17.37 -11.47
N GLU A 17 17.89 16.76 -12.20
CA GLU A 17 19.24 16.41 -11.76
C GLU A 17 20.28 17.06 -12.69
N GLY A 18 21.28 17.73 -12.13
CA GLY A 18 22.29 18.40 -12.93
C GLY A 18 21.77 19.51 -13.88
N GLY A 19 20.51 19.96 -13.71
CA GLY A 19 19.84 20.91 -14.60
C GLY A 19 19.05 20.25 -15.75
N GLU A 20 19.04 18.93 -15.83
CA GLU A 20 18.31 18.15 -16.82
C GLU A 20 17.13 17.41 -16.20
N LEU A 21 16.07 17.13 -16.99
CA LEU A 21 14.93 16.35 -16.58
C LEU A 21 15.33 14.88 -16.45
N SER A 22 15.35 14.35 -15.22
CA SER A 22 15.64 12.93 -14.92
C SER A 22 14.38 12.10 -14.98
N GLU A 23 13.31 12.54 -14.31
CA GLU A 23 12.05 11.81 -14.23
C GLU A 23 10.84 12.75 -14.35
N LEU A 24 9.76 12.24 -14.96
CA LEU A 24 8.49 12.95 -15.06
C LEU A 24 7.35 12.03 -14.66
N TYR A 25 6.66 12.38 -13.59
CA TYR A 25 5.44 11.73 -13.15
C TYR A 25 4.23 12.54 -13.54
N HIS A 26 3.18 11.86 -13.98
CA HIS A 26 1.95 12.49 -14.44
C HIS A 26 0.72 11.73 -13.94
N GLU A 27 -0.21 12.44 -13.29
CA GLU A 27 -1.48 11.90 -12.80
C GLU A 27 -2.63 12.79 -13.27
N ARG A 28 -3.67 12.18 -13.85
CA ARG A 28 -4.89 12.89 -14.29
C ARG A 28 -6.00 12.70 -13.29
N GLU A 29 -6.68 13.78 -12.92
CA GLU A 29 -7.76 13.78 -11.93
C GLU A 29 -8.97 12.91 -12.34
N LYS A 30 -9.25 12.81 -13.66
CA LYS A 30 -10.34 11.96 -14.19
C LYS A 30 -10.06 10.44 -14.07
N THR A 31 -8.82 10.05 -13.85
CA THR A 31 -8.46 8.66 -13.62
C THR A 31 -8.32 8.48 -12.11
N ILE A 32 -9.44 8.24 -11.41
CA ILE A 32 -9.39 7.87 -10.01
C ILE A 32 -8.41 6.70 -9.90
N ARG A 33 -7.26 6.96 -9.30
CA ARG A 33 -6.28 5.91 -9.07
C ARG A 33 -6.85 4.95 -8.05
N LEU A 34 -7.21 3.77 -8.49
CA LEU A 34 -7.72 2.71 -7.62
C LEU A 34 -6.58 1.87 -7.03
N VAL A 35 -5.44 1.80 -7.74
CA VAL A 35 -4.29 0.97 -7.31
C VAL A 35 -3.78 1.43 -5.95
N ASP A 36 -3.48 0.46 -5.09
CA ASP A 36 -3.04 0.58 -3.70
C ASP A 36 -4.12 1.05 -2.71
N ASN A 37 -5.30 1.51 -3.18
CA ASN A 37 -6.43 1.81 -2.30
C ASN A 37 -6.95 0.53 -1.62
N ILE A 38 -7.38 0.67 -0.37
CA ILE A 38 -7.93 -0.42 0.46
C ILE A 38 -9.42 -0.21 0.65
N TYR A 39 -10.18 -1.26 0.43
CA TYR A 39 -11.64 -1.25 0.49
C TYR A 39 -12.18 -2.33 1.42
N LYS A 40 -13.34 -2.07 2.00
CA LYS A 40 -14.27 -3.10 2.42
C LYS A 40 -15.13 -3.44 1.23
N GLY A 41 -14.95 -4.64 0.66
CA GLY A 41 -15.70 -5.13 -0.49
C GLY A 41 -16.78 -6.11 -0.10
N LYS A 42 -17.78 -6.29 -0.97
CA LYS A 42 -18.83 -7.31 -0.85
C LYS A 42 -18.61 -8.38 -1.92
N VAL A 43 -18.49 -9.64 -1.51
CA VAL A 43 -18.40 -10.77 -2.45
C VAL A 43 -19.73 -10.93 -3.18
N LEU A 44 -19.71 -10.77 -4.51
CA LEU A 44 -20.88 -10.91 -5.36
C LEU A 44 -21.09 -12.36 -5.78
N ASN A 45 -20.04 -12.97 -6.35
CA ASN A 45 -20.07 -14.34 -6.87
C ASN A 45 -18.76 -15.05 -6.59
N VAL A 46 -18.84 -16.33 -6.26
CA VAL A 46 -17.69 -17.23 -6.16
C VAL A 46 -17.72 -18.23 -7.33
N LEU A 47 -16.59 -18.38 -8.02
CA LEU A 47 -16.45 -19.20 -9.21
C LEU A 47 -15.44 -20.33 -8.96
N PRO A 48 -15.85 -21.48 -8.38
CA PRO A 48 -14.94 -22.57 -8.02
C PRO A 48 -14.15 -23.13 -9.20
N GLY A 49 -14.75 -23.18 -10.39
CA GLY A 49 -14.06 -23.67 -11.60
C GLY A 49 -12.93 -22.78 -12.11
N MET A 50 -12.85 -21.53 -11.63
CA MET A 50 -11.81 -20.55 -11.95
C MET A 50 -10.97 -20.19 -10.72
N GLU A 51 -11.21 -20.80 -9.58
CA GLU A 51 -10.59 -20.50 -8.29
C GLU A 51 -10.54 -18.97 -8.03
N SER A 52 -11.67 -18.29 -8.27
CA SER A 52 -11.76 -16.84 -8.20
C SER A 52 -13.13 -16.35 -7.74
N ALA A 53 -13.21 -15.07 -7.36
CA ALA A 53 -14.44 -14.40 -6.99
C ALA A 53 -14.52 -13.01 -7.62
N PHE A 54 -15.74 -12.51 -7.77
CA PHE A 54 -16.04 -11.12 -8.07
C PHE A 54 -16.51 -10.39 -6.81
N VAL A 55 -15.91 -9.22 -6.58
CA VAL A 55 -16.13 -8.41 -5.38
C VAL A 55 -16.55 -7.00 -5.79
N ASP A 56 -17.64 -6.53 -5.20
CA ASP A 56 -18.03 -5.11 -5.30
C ASP A 56 -17.17 -4.27 -4.35
N ILE A 57 -16.46 -3.31 -4.88
CA ILE A 57 -15.64 -2.33 -4.15
C ILE A 57 -16.21 -0.90 -4.30
N GLY A 58 -17.43 -0.75 -4.84
CA GLY A 58 -18.04 0.55 -5.14
C GLY A 58 -17.56 1.18 -6.45
N SER A 59 -16.90 0.41 -7.32
CA SER A 59 -16.50 0.84 -8.66
C SER A 59 -17.55 0.43 -9.70
N GLU A 60 -17.48 1.02 -10.92
CA GLU A 60 -18.42 0.68 -12.01
C GLU A 60 -18.47 -0.81 -12.36
N ARG A 61 -17.38 -1.53 -12.11
CA ARG A 61 -17.26 -2.96 -12.40
C ARG A 61 -16.75 -3.71 -11.19
N ALA A 62 -17.28 -4.91 -10.99
CA ALA A 62 -16.81 -5.82 -9.95
C ALA A 62 -15.30 -6.11 -10.11
N ALA A 63 -14.59 -6.09 -9.01
CA ALA A 63 -13.18 -6.41 -8.94
C ALA A 63 -12.96 -7.93 -8.92
N PHE A 64 -11.83 -8.37 -9.45
CA PHE A 64 -11.45 -9.77 -9.56
C PHE A 64 -10.47 -10.15 -8.44
N LEU A 65 -10.82 -11.22 -7.70
CA LEU A 65 -10.03 -11.79 -6.61
C LEU A 65 -9.72 -13.24 -6.92
N HIS A 66 -8.45 -13.58 -7.07
CA HIS A 66 -7.99 -14.96 -7.28
C HIS A 66 -7.69 -15.65 -5.96
N ILE A 67 -7.77 -16.98 -5.89
CA ILE A 67 -7.52 -17.77 -4.67
C ILE A 67 -6.14 -17.46 -4.05
N ASP A 68 -5.10 -17.33 -4.87
CA ASP A 68 -3.74 -17.01 -4.41
C ASP A 68 -3.63 -15.61 -3.79
N ASP A 69 -4.61 -14.75 -4.04
CA ASP A 69 -4.71 -13.38 -3.51
C ASP A 69 -5.63 -13.30 -2.27
N ILE A 70 -6.09 -14.45 -1.75
CA ILE A 70 -6.99 -14.53 -0.59
C ILE A 70 -6.23 -14.98 0.65
N LEU A 71 -6.33 -14.19 1.72
CA LEU A 71 -5.98 -14.61 3.08
C LEU A 71 -7.25 -15.03 3.82
N PRO A 72 -7.22 -16.12 4.59
CA PRO A 72 -8.28 -16.44 5.53
C PRO A 72 -8.52 -15.26 6.49
N GLU A 73 -9.79 -15.05 6.85
CA GLU A 73 -10.18 -13.90 7.68
C GLU A 73 -9.44 -13.87 9.03
N ASN A 74 -9.23 -15.04 9.65
CA ASN A 74 -8.46 -15.18 10.89
C ASN A 74 -7.01 -14.71 10.74
N GLU A 75 -6.36 -14.92 9.58
CA GLU A 75 -4.98 -14.46 9.34
C GLU A 75 -4.92 -12.93 9.17
N ILE A 76 -5.94 -12.30 8.58
CA ILE A 76 -6.03 -10.83 8.46
C ILE A 76 -6.10 -10.20 9.87
N PHE A 77 -6.76 -10.86 10.81
CA PHE A 77 -6.89 -10.40 12.20
C PHE A 77 -5.76 -10.88 13.14
N GLY A 78 -4.67 -11.46 12.59
CA GLY A 78 -3.47 -11.80 13.34
C GLY A 78 -3.47 -13.18 14.00
N GLU A 79 -4.39 -14.06 13.65
CA GLU A 79 -4.34 -15.47 14.05
C GLU A 79 -3.33 -16.23 13.19
N LEU A 80 -2.66 -17.22 13.79
CA LEU A 80 -1.67 -18.02 13.07
C LEU A 80 -2.32 -18.87 11.97
N PRO A 81 -1.67 -19.00 10.78
CA PRO A 81 -2.16 -19.85 9.72
C PRO A 81 -2.29 -21.30 10.20
N ASN A 82 -3.46 -21.85 10.04
CA ASN A 82 -3.74 -23.25 10.33
C ASN A 82 -3.35 -24.10 9.10
N ASN A 83 -2.04 -24.13 8.77
CA ASN A 83 -1.51 -24.82 7.61
C ASN A 83 -1.48 -26.33 7.84
N ASN A 84 -2.58 -27.00 7.56
CA ASN A 84 -2.62 -28.46 7.46
C ASN A 84 -2.12 -29.00 6.11
N GLY A 85 -1.46 -28.16 5.26
CA GLY A 85 -0.86 -28.59 4.00
C GLY A 85 -1.84 -28.97 2.88
N GLU A 86 -3.15 -28.82 3.09
CA GLU A 86 -4.16 -29.06 2.07
C GLU A 86 -4.41 -27.82 1.22
N GLN A 87 -4.46 -27.96 -0.10
CA GLN A 87 -4.89 -26.89 -1.00
C GLN A 87 -6.36 -26.57 -0.73
N GLN A 88 -6.60 -25.45 -0.05
CA GLN A 88 -7.96 -24.98 0.23
C GLN A 88 -8.62 -24.52 -1.07
N LYS A 89 -9.88 -24.91 -1.29
CA LYS A 89 -10.70 -24.42 -2.41
C LYS A 89 -11.29 -23.06 -2.07
N ILE A 90 -11.49 -22.19 -3.07
CA ILE A 90 -12.00 -20.84 -2.85
C ILE A 90 -13.32 -20.78 -2.07
N GLY A 91 -14.22 -21.72 -2.31
CA GLY A 91 -15.51 -21.80 -1.57
C GLY A 91 -15.38 -22.14 -0.08
N GLN A 92 -14.18 -22.58 0.38
CA GLN A 92 -13.88 -22.77 1.80
C GLN A 92 -13.35 -21.49 2.45
N LEU A 93 -12.71 -20.62 1.65
CA LEU A 93 -12.10 -19.38 2.09
C LEU A 93 -13.08 -18.22 2.16
N ILE A 94 -13.96 -18.09 1.15
CA ILE A 94 -14.91 -16.97 1.04
C ILE A 94 -16.28 -17.46 0.54
N LYS A 95 -17.33 -16.71 0.88
CA LYS A 95 -18.72 -17.00 0.50
C LYS A 95 -19.36 -15.77 -0.15
N GLU A 96 -20.36 -16.02 -1.01
CA GLU A 96 -21.20 -14.95 -1.55
C GLU A 96 -21.90 -14.16 -0.43
N GLY A 97 -21.94 -12.84 -0.57
CA GLY A 97 -22.49 -11.94 0.42
C GLY A 97 -21.55 -11.62 1.60
N GLN A 98 -20.38 -12.24 1.69
CA GLN A 98 -19.38 -11.95 2.73
C GLN A 98 -18.70 -10.59 2.49
N ASP A 99 -18.42 -9.86 3.57
CA ASP A 99 -17.57 -8.67 3.53
C ASP A 99 -16.10 -9.10 3.55
N VAL A 100 -15.27 -8.45 2.73
CA VAL A 100 -13.83 -8.77 2.63
C VAL A 100 -12.97 -7.49 2.64
N LEU A 101 -11.84 -7.55 3.34
CA LEU A 101 -10.83 -6.49 3.30
C LEU A 101 -9.91 -6.74 2.11
N VAL A 102 -9.83 -5.78 1.19
CA VAL A 102 -9.07 -5.95 -0.06
C VAL A 102 -8.36 -4.68 -0.48
N GLN A 103 -7.21 -4.86 -1.09
CA GLN A 103 -6.41 -3.81 -1.71
C GLN A 103 -6.39 -3.99 -3.22
N VAL A 104 -6.44 -2.91 -3.98
CA VAL A 104 -6.35 -2.97 -5.45
C VAL A 104 -4.90 -3.15 -5.87
N SER A 105 -4.58 -4.30 -6.44
CA SER A 105 -3.23 -4.61 -6.95
C SER A 105 -2.99 -4.13 -8.38
N LYS A 106 -4.05 -4.13 -9.22
CA LYS A 106 -4.00 -3.60 -10.60
C LYS A 106 -5.31 -2.91 -10.94
N GLY A 107 -5.21 -1.75 -11.56
CA GLY A 107 -6.37 -1.00 -12.06
C GLY A 107 -7.15 -1.74 -13.16
N PRO A 108 -8.37 -1.30 -13.46
CA PRO A 108 -9.18 -1.87 -14.53
C PRO A 108 -8.50 -1.67 -15.88
N ILE A 109 -8.58 -2.67 -16.78
CA ILE A 109 -7.99 -2.63 -18.11
C ILE A 109 -9.06 -3.02 -19.14
N GLY A 110 -9.38 -2.12 -20.06
CA GLY A 110 -10.38 -2.34 -21.09
C GLY A 110 -11.75 -2.67 -20.50
N THR A 111 -12.27 -3.87 -20.75
CA THR A 111 -13.57 -4.35 -20.24
C THR A 111 -13.47 -5.06 -18.87
N LYS A 112 -12.25 -5.28 -18.35
CA LYS A 112 -12.04 -6.03 -17.10
C LYS A 112 -12.04 -5.10 -15.90
N GLY A 113 -12.65 -5.53 -14.79
CA GLY A 113 -12.56 -4.87 -13.50
C GLY A 113 -11.15 -4.88 -12.89
N ALA A 114 -10.96 -4.15 -11.80
CA ALA A 114 -9.69 -4.14 -11.08
C ALA A 114 -9.32 -5.53 -10.53
N ARG A 115 -8.02 -5.84 -10.43
CA ARG A 115 -7.54 -7.00 -9.66
C ARG A 115 -7.29 -6.56 -8.22
N ILE A 116 -7.75 -7.36 -7.29
CA ILE A 116 -7.63 -7.10 -5.86
C ILE A 116 -6.95 -8.25 -5.13
N THR A 117 -6.45 -7.99 -3.94
CA THR A 117 -5.81 -8.96 -3.05
C THR A 117 -6.16 -8.66 -1.60
N SER A 118 -6.25 -9.66 -0.74
CA SER A 118 -6.33 -9.50 0.71
C SER A 118 -4.96 -9.42 1.40
N HIS A 119 -3.86 -9.64 0.64
CA HIS A 119 -2.50 -9.38 1.11
C HIS A 119 -2.21 -7.89 1.13
N VAL A 120 -2.72 -7.20 2.15
CA VAL A 120 -2.54 -5.75 2.29
C VAL A 120 -1.08 -5.40 2.54
N SER A 121 -0.61 -4.36 1.85
CA SER A 121 0.71 -3.76 2.06
C SER A 121 0.59 -2.23 2.11
N ILE A 122 1.16 -1.61 3.14
CA ILE A 122 1.12 -0.16 3.36
C ILE A 122 2.53 0.40 3.24
N PRO A 123 2.87 1.09 2.12
CA PRO A 123 4.20 1.62 1.92
C PRO A 123 4.44 2.91 2.70
N GLY A 124 5.41 2.88 3.62
CA GLY A 124 6.02 4.03 4.27
C GLY A 124 7.26 4.53 3.52
N ARG A 125 8.01 5.43 4.14
CA ARG A 125 9.26 5.94 3.59
C ARG A 125 10.37 4.88 3.64
N ASN A 126 10.70 4.40 4.82
CA ASN A 126 11.78 3.45 5.07
C ASN A 126 11.31 2.00 5.03
N LEU A 127 10.03 1.77 5.30
CA LEU A 127 9.43 0.46 5.52
C LEU A 127 8.18 0.27 4.66
N VAL A 128 7.87 -1.00 4.35
CA VAL A 128 6.54 -1.41 3.91
C VAL A 128 5.95 -2.30 4.99
N TYR A 129 4.79 -1.94 5.51
CA TYR A 129 4.08 -2.70 6.52
C TYR A 129 3.20 -3.79 5.90
N LEU A 130 3.27 -4.98 6.45
CA LEU A 130 2.53 -6.18 6.02
C LEU A 130 1.73 -6.72 7.22
N PRO A 131 0.51 -6.23 7.46
CA PRO A 131 -0.23 -6.51 8.69
C PRO A 131 -0.57 -7.99 8.91
N ALA A 132 -0.76 -8.74 7.83
CA ALA A 132 -1.20 -10.14 7.87
C ALA A 132 -0.05 -11.15 7.81
N THR A 133 1.19 -10.75 8.03
CA THR A 133 2.36 -11.66 8.02
C THR A 133 3.33 -11.32 9.12
N LYS A 134 4.20 -12.28 9.49
CA LYS A 134 5.33 -12.03 10.40
C LYS A 134 6.65 -11.85 9.64
N THR A 135 6.59 -11.78 8.32
CA THR A 135 7.77 -11.72 7.46
C THR A 135 8.56 -10.45 7.71
N LEU A 136 9.86 -10.58 7.90
CA LEU A 136 10.80 -9.46 7.93
C LEU A 136 11.75 -9.60 6.76
N GLY A 137 11.56 -8.73 5.75
CA GLY A 137 12.37 -8.67 4.54
C GLY A 137 13.29 -7.44 4.54
N VAL A 138 14.40 -7.54 3.80
CA VAL A 138 15.31 -6.40 3.55
C VAL A 138 15.51 -6.28 2.04
N SER A 139 15.45 -5.06 1.51
CA SER A 139 15.70 -4.80 0.09
C SER A 139 17.01 -5.43 -0.37
N ARG A 140 16.97 -6.10 -1.53
CA ARG A 140 18.16 -6.72 -2.13
C ARG A 140 19.18 -5.69 -2.62
N GLN A 141 18.80 -4.43 -2.75
CA GLN A 141 19.66 -3.34 -3.18
C GLN A 141 20.57 -2.79 -2.06
N ILE A 142 20.28 -3.12 -0.80
CA ILE A 142 21.21 -2.85 0.31
C ILE A 142 22.29 -3.91 0.27
N ASN A 143 23.49 -3.56 -0.24
CA ASN A 143 24.54 -4.53 -0.52
C ASN A 143 25.42 -4.88 0.70
N GLN A 144 25.47 -4.01 1.72
CA GLN A 144 26.30 -4.22 2.91
C GLN A 144 25.60 -5.15 3.90
N GLU A 145 26.12 -6.37 4.09
CA GLU A 145 25.51 -7.36 4.99
C GLU A 145 25.37 -6.86 6.43
N LYS A 146 26.40 -6.17 6.95
CA LYS A 146 26.35 -5.56 8.29
C LYS A 146 25.19 -4.57 8.45
N GLU A 147 24.91 -3.77 7.41
CA GLU A 147 23.82 -2.81 7.44
C GLU A 147 22.46 -3.51 7.34
N ARG A 148 22.36 -4.57 6.54
CA ARG A 148 21.16 -5.41 6.46
C ARG A 148 20.83 -6.02 7.82
N GLU A 149 21.82 -6.58 8.50
CA GLU A 149 21.67 -7.17 9.83
C GLU A 149 21.26 -6.09 10.84
N ARG A 150 21.95 -4.94 10.88
CA ARG A 150 21.63 -3.82 11.76
C ARG A 150 20.18 -3.35 11.61
N LEU A 151 19.74 -3.08 10.39
CA LEU A 151 18.38 -2.63 10.10
C LEU A 151 17.35 -3.70 10.50
N LYS A 152 17.64 -4.97 10.21
CA LYS A 152 16.79 -6.09 10.55
C LYS A 152 16.61 -6.24 12.07
N GLU A 153 17.70 -6.15 12.84
CA GLU A 153 17.66 -6.22 14.31
C GLU A 153 16.85 -5.07 14.92
N ILE A 154 17.03 -3.84 14.41
CA ILE A 154 16.26 -2.68 14.86
C ILE A 154 14.76 -2.89 14.61
N VAL A 155 14.36 -3.22 13.37
CA VAL A 155 12.95 -3.38 13.03
C VAL A 155 12.33 -4.57 13.74
N ASP A 156 13.06 -5.69 13.92
CA ASP A 156 12.57 -6.87 14.63
C ASP A 156 12.26 -6.58 16.10
N ARG A 157 13.08 -5.74 16.75
CA ARG A 157 12.88 -5.30 18.13
C ARG A 157 11.72 -4.32 18.29
N LEU A 158 11.51 -3.44 17.31
CA LEU A 158 10.54 -2.33 17.38
C LEU A 158 9.14 -2.71 16.88
N ARG A 159 9.03 -3.72 16.02
CA ARG A 159 7.76 -4.09 15.40
C ARG A 159 6.79 -4.75 16.39
N PRO A 160 5.47 -4.60 16.20
CA PRO A 160 4.48 -5.41 16.90
C PRO A 160 4.69 -6.91 16.64
N GLU A 161 4.35 -7.76 17.61
CA GLU A 161 4.65 -9.21 17.61
C GLU A 161 4.13 -9.96 16.36
N ASN A 162 3.01 -9.53 15.81
CA ASN A 162 2.37 -10.19 14.66
C ASN A 162 2.50 -9.39 13.34
N ALA A 163 3.36 -8.38 13.30
CA ALA A 163 3.53 -7.48 12.18
C ALA A 163 4.73 -7.83 11.31
N GLY A 164 4.54 -7.93 9.99
CA GLY A 164 5.61 -8.06 9.01
C GLY A 164 6.04 -6.70 8.46
N PHE A 165 7.31 -6.61 8.08
CA PHE A 165 7.87 -5.43 7.42
C PHE A 165 8.86 -5.80 6.33
N ILE A 166 8.90 -4.97 5.28
CA ILE A 166 9.97 -4.99 4.29
C ILE A 166 10.75 -3.68 4.43
N ILE A 167 12.04 -3.79 4.71
CA ILE A 167 12.95 -2.65 4.82
C ILE A 167 13.35 -2.23 3.40
N ARG A 168 13.05 -0.96 3.06
CA ARG A 168 13.33 -0.39 1.75
C ARG A 168 14.78 0.07 1.65
N THR A 169 15.28 0.25 0.43
CA THR A 169 16.65 0.72 0.16
C THR A 169 16.94 2.08 0.80
N VAL A 170 15.94 2.96 0.83
CA VAL A 170 16.04 4.30 1.43
C VAL A 170 16.38 4.26 2.93
N ALA A 171 16.09 3.16 3.62
CA ALA A 171 16.39 2.99 5.04
C ALA A 171 17.90 2.87 5.36
N GLU A 172 18.74 2.68 4.32
CA GLU A 172 20.21 2.58 4.50
C GLU A 172 20.76 3.85 5.18
N GLY A 173 21.46 3.66 6.30
CA GLY A 173 22.04 4.75 7.10
C GLY A 173 21.06 5.50 8.02
N HIS A 174 19.76 5.20 7.98
CA HIS A 174 18.80 5.83 8.88
C HIS A 174 18.95 5.37 10.34
N SER A 175 18.55 6.25 11.25
CA SER A 175 18.60 6.01 12.70
C SER A 175 17.49 5.07 13.16
N GLU A 176 17.61 4.57 14.40
CA GLU A 176 16.56 3.79 15.05
C GLU A 176 15.29 4.64 15.27
N GLU A 177 15.44 5.92 15.59
CA GLU A 177 14.35 6.86 15.80
C GLU A 177 13.53 7.07 14.52
N ASP A 178 14.19 7.15 13.36
CA ASP A 178 13.53 7.29 12.06
C ASP A 178 12.68 6.05 11.75
N LEU A 179 13.25 4.86 11.96
CA LEU A 179 12.54 3.59 11.75
C LEU A 179 11.38 3.41 12.72
N HIS A 180 11.57 3.79 14.00
CA HIS A 180 10.50 3.74 15.00
C HIS A 180 9.34 4.66 14.65
N SER A 181 9.64 5.88 14.18
CA SER A 181 8.62 6.83 13.74
C SER A 181 7.82 6.29 12.56
N ASP A 182 8.49 5.66 11.58
CA ASP A 182 7.84 5.07 10.40
C ASP A 182 6.96 3.86 10.81
N ILE A 183 7.43 2.98 11.71
CA ILE A 183 6.64 1.87 12.26
C ILE A 183 5.37 2.38 12.93
N ASN A 184 5.48 3.35 13.85
CA ASN A 184 4.34 3.89 14.57
C ASN A 184 3.31 4.53 13.63
N TYR A 185 3.77 5.27 12.63
CA TYR A 185 2.92 5.87 11.61
C TYR A 185 2.16 4.80 10.81
N LEU A 186 2.86 3.76 10.32
CA LEU A 186 2.25 2.70 9.52
C LEU A 186 1.26 1.85 10.34
N VAL A 187 1.57 1.57 11.58
CA VAL A 187 0.65 0.88 12.50
C VAL A 187 -0.60 1.73 12.75
N SER A 188 -0.45 3.05 12.95
CA SER A 188 -1.61 3.93 13.16
C SER A 188 -2.54 4.00 11.93
N ILE A 189 -2.00 3.93 10.71
CA ILE A 189 -2.80 3.83 9.48
C ILE A 189 -3.60 2.52 9.48
N TRP A 190 -2.96 1.41 9.85
CA TRP A 190 -3.64 0.12 9.91
C TRP A 190 -4.76 0.09 10.94
N ASP A 191 -4.53 0.67 12.11
CA ASP A 191 -5.55 0.76 13.18
C ASP A 191 -6.77 1.57 12.70
N ASP A 192 -6.56 2.69 12.00
CA ASP A 192 -7.63 3.49 11.38
C ASP A 192 -8.39 2.68 10.31
N ILE A 193 -7.69 1.92 9.46
CA ILE A 193 -8.30 1.02 8.46
C ILE A 193 -9.19 -0.02 9.16
N MET A 194 -8.69 -0.63 10.22
CA MET A 194 -9.41 -1.67 10.97
C MET A 194 -10.64 -1.11 11.71
N GLU A 195 -10.56 0.09 12.25
CA GLU A 195 -11.70 0.79 12.84
C GLU A 195 -12.79 1.05 11.78
N LYS A 196 -12.40 1.59 10.63
CA LYS A 196 -13.32 1.82 9.49
C LYS A 196 -13.90 0.52 8.95
N TYR A 197 -13.13 -0.56 8.88
CA TYR A 197 -13.62 -1.88 8.45
C TYR A 197 -14.74 -2.39 9.36
N LYS A 198 -14.64 -2.18 10.68
CA LYS A 198 -15.65 -2.59 11.65
C LYS A 198 -16.93 -1.74 11.59
N THR A 199 -16.80 -0.44 11.28
CA THR A 199 -17.89 0.53 11.41
C THR A 199 -18.61 0.84 10.11
N LEU A 200 -17.92 0.79 8.97
CA LEU A 200 -18.52 1.14 7.67
C LEU A 200 -19.18 -0.05 7.00
N PRO A 201 -20.29 0.18 6.23
CA PRO A 201 -20.91 -0.87 5.41
C PRO A 201 -20.04 -1.19 4.18
N ALA A 202 -20.20 -2.39 3.60
CA ALA A 202 -19.61 -2.72 2.30
C ALA A 202 -20.61 -2.38 1.16
N PRO A 203 -20.13 -1.83 0.01
CA PRO A 203 -18.76 -1.46 -0.28
C PRO A 203 -18.37 -0.08 0.30
N SER A 204 -17.12 0.07 0.80
CA SER A 204 -16.60 1.35 1.29
C SER A 204 -15.09 1.47 1.07
N LEU A 205 -14.61 2.68 0.74
CA LEU A 205 -13.19 3.02 0.74
C LEU A 205 -12.71 3.19 2.19
N LEU A 206 -11.71 2.42 2.60
CA LEU A 206 -11.14 2.47 3.95
C LEU A 206 -9.88 3.34 4.00
N HIS A 207 -9.03 3.22 2.97
CA HIS A 207 -7.79 3.98 2.85
C HIS A 207 -7.51 4.30 1.38
N SER A 208 -7.18 5.56 1.11
CA SER A 208 -6.72 6.00 -0.20
C SER A 208 -5.20 6.12 -0.19
N ASP A 209 -4.53 5.52 -1.18
CA ASP A 209 -3.09 5.71 -1.33
C ASP A 209 -2.76 7.18 -1.63
N LEU A 210 -1.52 7.55 -1.37
CA LEU A 210 -0.98 8.88 -1.63
C LEU A 210 -1.10 9.23 -3.12
N ASN A 211 -1.46 10.48 -3.42
CA ASN A 211 -1.39 10.99 -4.79
C ASN A 211 0.07 11.12 -5.26
N VAL A 212 0.28 11.44 -6.53
CA VAL A 212 1.61 11.51 -7.14
C VAL A 212 2.55 12.48 -6.40
N ILE A 213 2.04 13.59 -5.86
CA ILE A 213 2.84 14.57 -5.12
C ILE A 213 3.45 13.92 -3.87
N PHE A 214 2.59 13.38 -3.01
CA PHE A 214 3.03 12.82 -1.72
C PHE A 214 3.83 11.53 -1.87
N ARG A 215 3.52 10.73 -2.91
CA ARG A 215 4.36 9.57 -3.23
C ARG A 215 5.75 9.97 -3.66
N THR A 216 5.87 10.95 -4.55
CA THR A 216 7.18 11.46 -4.99
C THR A 216 7.96 12.02 -3.81
N ILE A 217 7.32 12.78 -2.92
CA ILE A 217 7.96 13.30 -1.71
C ILE A 217 8.40 12.15 -0.79
N ARG A 218 7.51 11.21 -0.49
CA ARG A 218 7.83 10.04 0.34
C ARG A 218 9.04 9.27 -0.18
N ASP A 219 9.10 9.06 -1.50
CA ASP A 219 10.08 8.16 -2.09
C ASP A 219 11.40 8.86 -2.49
N LEU A 220 11.37 10.14 -2.86
CA LEU A 220 12.52 10.85 -3.44
C LEU A 220 13.02 12.02 -2.60
N PHE A 221 12.22 12.56 -1.66
CA PHE A 221 12.66 13.73 -0.90
C PHE A 221 13.72 13.33 0.13
N SER A 222 14.97 13.69 -0.14
CA SER A 222 16.15 13.40 0.67
C SER A 222 16.94 14.68 0.94
N ALA A 223 17.98 14.59 1.76
CA ALA A 223 18.89 15.71 2.06
C ALA A 223 19.59 16.29 0.81
N ASP A 224 19.65 15.53 -0.27
CA ASP A 224 20.22 15.97 -1.56
C ASP A 224 19.31 16.88 -2.37
N ILE A 225 18.02 16.92 -2.03
CA ILE A 225 17.05 17.80 -2.69
C ILE A 225 17.22 19.24 -2.22
N ARG A 226 17.84 20.06 -3.04
CA ARG A 226 18.11 21.47 -2.74
C ARG A 226 16.88 22.36 -2.82
N LYS A 227 15.87 21.98 -3.63
CA LYS A 227 14.72 22.83 -3.90
C LYS A 227 13.50 22.01 -4.28
N LEU A 228 12.38 22.34 -3.65
CA LEU A 228 11.04 21.87 -4.00
C LEU A 228 10.20 23.08 -4.42
N VAL A 229 9.67 23.05 -5.63
CA VAL A 229 8.83 24.12 -6.21
C VAL A 229 7.42 23.58 -6.40
N VAL A 230 6.43 24.31 -5.92
CA VAL A 230 5.01 23.97 -6.08
C VAL A 230 4.29 25.22 -6.57
N ASP A 231 3.59 25.15 -7.69
CA ASP A 231 2.90 26.29 -8.30
C ASP A 231 1.49 26.55 -7.73
N ASP A 232 0.90 25.57 -7.03
CA ASP A 232 -0.38 25.71 -6.36
C ASP A 232 -0.22 25.93 -4.85
N LYS A 233 -0.85 27.01 -4.33
CA LYS A 233 -0.74 27.39 -2.92
C LYS A 233 -1.38 26.37 -1.96
N SER A 234 -2.46 25.71 -2.38
CA SER A 234 -3.13 24.69 -1.56
C SER A 234 -2.25 23.46 -1.41
N GLN A 235 -1.70 22.98 -2.52
CA GLN A 235 -0.77 21.85 -2.52
C GLN A 235 0.52 22.18 -1.77
N PHE A 236 1.05 23.37 -1.93
CA PHE A 236 2.22 23.84 -1.16
C PHE A 236 1.97 23.72 0.36
N ASN A 237 0.81 24.18 0.84
CA ASN A 237 0.48 24.09 2.27
C ASN A 237 0.36 22.64 2.76
N LYS A 238 -0.26 21.76 1.96
CA LYS A 238 -0.37 20.33 2.26
C LYS A 238 1.02 19.65 2.32
N VAL A 239 1.88 19.96 1.34
CA VAL A 239 3.26 19.45 1.28
C VAL A 239 4.09 19.88 2.49
N ARG A 240 3.87 21.09 3.02
CA ARG A 240 4.54 21.56 4.24
C ARG A 240 4.09 20.86 5.52
N GLN A 241 2.88 20.30 5.52
CA GLN A 241 2.33 19.58 6.67
C GLN A 241 2.70 18.08 6.64
N PHE A 242 2.96 17.55 5.45
CA PHE A 242 3.40 16.17 5.21
C PHE A 242 4.89 16.01 5.53
#